data_d881c695baf440070451b9fecc38e123
#
_entry.id   d881c695baf440070451b9fecc38e123
#
_cell.length_a   1.000
_cell.length_b   1.000
_cell.length_c   1.000
_cell.angle_alpha   90.00
_cell.angle_beta   90.00
_cell.angle_gamma   90.00
#
_symmetry.space_group_name_H-M   'P 1'
#
loop_
_entity.id
_entity.type
_entity.pdbx_description
1 polymer ?
#
loop_
_entity_poly.entity_id
_entity_poly.type
_entity_poly.pdbx_seq_one_letter_code
_entity_poly.pdbx_strand_id
1 'polypeptide(L)'
;MINKGEWPQRGELVIGTVTRVNPYSAFISLEEYPGKEGMIHISEVAGKWVRDIREFVKTGKKIVALVMVVDKEKSHITLSLKRVRRYDAEEKMKEYKNDLKSGKMLEVVAKKLNINPDEVQEKIGTKLQEIFGETFKAFQMSLTSEGYDLLIRKGIPEEWAKEIKNVAQQQMELKEVEIKGTIELKCFKSDGIEIIKKILSDAKEKYEINIKYISAPKYSLSFKTKDAKLGERKLREAADEIIKSGKTVGCEGNFKAE
;
A
#
# COMPACT_ATOMS: atom_id res chain seq x y z
N MET A 1 1.93 -5.28 -19.74
CA MET A 1 0.56 -5.74 -19.42
C MET A 1 0.68 -6.92 -18.47
N ILE A 2 -0.18 -6.99 -17.45
CA ILE A 2 -0.20 -8.11 -16.52
C ILE A 2 -0.74 -9.31 -17.30
N ASN A 3 0.10 -10.28 -17.57
CA ASN A 3 -0.29 -11.53 -18.21
C ASN A 3 -0.05 -12.66 -17.20
N LYS A 4 -1.12 -13.22 -16.62
CA LYS A 4 -1.06 -14.30 -15.64
C LYS A 4 -1.01 -15.69 -16.25
N GLY A 5 -1.10 -15.79 -17.55
CA GLY A 5 -1.10 -17.06 -18.26
C GLY A 5 -2.18 -17.14 -19.33
N GLU A 6 -2.38 -18.34 -19.85
CA GLU A 6 -3.32 -18.54 -20.96
C GLU A 6 -4.77 -18.64 -20.51
N TRP A 7 -5.05 -19.22 -19.34
CA TRP A 7 -6.39 -19.44 -18.82
C TRP A 7 -6.45 -19.20 -17.32
N PRO A 8 -7.53 -18.54 -16.81
CA PRO A 8 -7.76 -18.40 -15.38
C PRO A 8 -8.13 -19.74 -14.73
N GLN A 9 -7.91 -19.83 -13.42
CA GLN A 9 -8.26 -21.01 -12.65
C GLN A 9 -9.66 -20.86 -12.01
N ARG A 10 -10.36 -21.98 -11.79
CA ARG A 10 -11.61 -21.98 -11.03
C ARG A 10 -11.36 -21.49 -9.60
N GLY A 11 -12.20 -20.59 -9.12
CA GLY A 11 -12.06 -19.96 -7.79
C GLY A 11 -11.14 -18.73 -7.76
N GLU A 12 -10.54 -18.36 -8.89
CA GLU A 12 -9.71 -17.18 -9.00
C GLU A 12 -10.55 -15.91 -9.12
N LEU A 13 -10.10 -14.82 -8.48
CA LEU A 13 -10.63 -13.48 -8.69
C LEU A 13 -9.95 -12.84 -9.89
N VAL A 14 -10.73 -12.48 -10.87
CA VAL A 14 -10.26 -11.83 -12.11
C VAL A 14 -10.82 -10.44 -12.26
N ILE A 15 -10.07 -9.58 -12.93
CA ILE A 15 -10.51 -8.24 -13.30
C ILE A 15 -10.80 -8.20 -14.79
N GLY A 16 -11.92 -7.60 -15.13
CA GLY A 16 -12.26 -7.40 -16.53
C GLY A 16 -13.10 -6.16 -16.77
N THR A 17 -13.10 -5.74 -18.02
CA THR A 17 -13.93 -4.64 -18.50
C THR A 17 -15.17 -5.20 -19.19
N VAL A 18 -16.34 -4.70 -18.80
CA VAL A 18 -17.62 -5.09 -19.39
C VAL A 18 -17.65 -4.61 -20.84
N THR A 19 -17.75 -5.54 -21.78
CA THR A 19 -17.78 -5.27 -23.22
C THR A 19 -19.22 -5.14 -23.74
N ARG A 20 -20.11 -6.04 -23.29
CA ARG A 20 -21.48 -6.13 -23.76
C ARG A 20 -22.43 -6.57 -22.63
N VAL A 21 -23.61 -5.99 -22.61
CA VAL A 21 -24.68 -6.34 -21.64
C VAL A 21 -25.93 -6.70 -22.41
N ASN A 22 -26.43 -7.93 -22.23
CA ASN A 22 -27.68 -8.44 -22.72
C ASN A 22 -28.71 -8.51 -21.57
N PRO A 23 -29.99 -8.73 -21.81
CA PRO A 23 -31.00 -8.78 -20.72
C PRO A 23 -30.73 -9.80 -19.60
N TYR A 24 -30.08 -10.94 -19.94
CA TYR A 24 -29.83 -12.03 -19.01
C TYR A 24 -28.35 -12.37 -18.79
N SER A 25 -27.42 -11.66 -19.47
CA SER A 25 -26.00 -11.93 -19.39
C SER A 25 -25.17 -10.68 -19.64
N ALA A 26 -23.96 -10.63 -19.05
CA ALA A 26 -22.94 -9.65 -19.35
C ALA A 26 -21.66 -10.34 -19.79
N PHE A 27 -20.98 -9.76 -20.76
CA PHE A 27 -19.70 -10.23 -21.27
C PHE A 27 -18.60 -9.30 -20.82
N ILE A 28 -17.45 -9.88 -20.47
CA ILE A 28 -16.37 -9.18 -19.79
C ILE A 28 -15.05 -9.62 -20.39
N SER A 29 -14.33 -8.68 -20.99
CA SER A 29 -12.95 -8.90 -21.44
C SER A 29 -12.02 -8.94 -20.23
N LEU A 30 -11.26 -10.03 -20.05
CA LEU A 30 -10.38 -10.22 -18.92
C LEU A 30 -9.06 -9.45 -19.12
N GLU A 31 -8.74 -8.56 -18.20
CA GLU A 31 -7.56 -7.69 -18.28
C GLU A 31 -6.25 -8.46 -18.03
N GLU A 32 -6.32 -9.49 -17.18
CA GLU A 32 -5.17 -10.31 -16.79
C GLU A 32 -4.93 -11.49 -17.73
N TYR A 33 -5.87 -11.77 -18.66
CA TYR A 33 -5.85 -12.87 -19.62
C TYR A 33 -6.18 -12.36 -21.03
N PRO A 34 -5.17 -11.85 -21.78
CA PRO A 34 -5.40 -11.21 -23.06
C PRO A 34 -6.17 -12.09 -24.05
N GLY A 35 -7.19 -11.52 -24.68
CA GLY A 35 -8.03 -12.23 -25.65
C GLY A 35 -9.05 -13.17 -25.08
N LYS A 36 -9.19 -13.27 -23.75
CA LYS A 36 -10.22 -14.10 -23.10
C LYS A 36 -11.41 -13.24 -22.69
N GLU A 37 -12.63 -13.78 -22.92
CA GLU A 37 -13.89 -13.18 -22.52
C GLU A 37 -14.61 -14.10 -21.53
N GLY A 38 -15.13 -13.54 -20.45
CA GLY A 38 -15.96 -14.23 -19.49
C GLY A 38 -17.41 -13.79 -19.57
N MET A 39 -18.35 -14.67 -19.18
CA MET A 39 -19.78 -14.38 -19.15
C MET A 39 -20.29 -14.43 -17.71
N ILE A 40 -21.10 -13.46 -17.33
CA ILE A 40 -21.89 -13.45 -16.10
C ILE A 40 -23.36 -13.62 -16.45
N HIS A 41 -23.98 -14.67 -15.96
CA HIS A 41 -25.43 -14.85 -16.05
C HIS A 41 -26.14 -13.97 -15.01
N ILE A 42 -27.36 -13.51 -15.28
CA ILE A 42 -28.14 -12.64 -14.39
C ILE A 42 -28.28 -13.20 -12.97
N SER A 43 -28.40 -14.54 -12.83
CA SER A 43 -28.46 -15.22 -11.53
C SER A 43 -27.18 -15.15 -10.70
N GLU A 44 -26.05 -14.80 -11.32
CA GLU A 44 -24.74 -14.68 -10.69
C GLU A 44 -24.31 -13.23 -10.45
N VAL A 45 -25.20 -12.25 -10.65
CA VAL A 45 -24.91 -10.82 -10.45
C VAL A 45 -25.12 -10.40 -9.00
N ALA A 46 -26.23 -10.80 -8.38
CA ALA A 46 -26.56 -10.44 -7.00
C ALA A 46 -27.24 -11.59 -6.25
N GLY A 47 -27.19 -11.56 -4.92
CA GLY A 47 -27.85 -12.54 -4.04
C GLY A 47 -29.36 -12.39 -3.93
N LYS A 48 -29.95 -11.36 -4.54
CA LYS A 48 -31.40 -11.10 -4.60
C LYS A 48 -31.91 -11.24 -6.02
N TRP A 49 -33.23 -11.33 -6.19
CA TRP A 49 -33.83 -11.34 -7.52
C TRP A 49 -33.51 -10.06 -8.30
N VAL A 50 -33.00 -10.22 -9.50
CA VAL A 50 -32.59 -9.14 -10.41
C VAL A 50 -33.53 -9.14 -11.61
N ARG A 51 -34.18 -8.01 -11.87
CA ARG A 51 -35.03 -7.84 -13.04
C ARG A 51 -34.27 -7.47 -14.29
N ASP A 52 -33.29 -6.56 -14.13
CA ASP A 52 -32.44 -6.09 -15.22
C ASP A 52 -30.98 -6.08 -14.77
N ILE A 53 -30.13 -6.79 -15.49
CA ILE A 53 -28.69 -6.88 -15.22
C ILE A 53 -27.98 -5.51 -15.36
N ARG A 54 -28.55 -4.60 -16.14
CA ARG A 54 -28.00 -3.25 -16.39
C ARG A 54 -27.98 -2.36 -15.15
N GLU A 55 -28.77 -2.67 -14.14
CA GLU A 55 -28.75 -1.96 -12.85
C GLU A 55 -27.43 -2.21 -12.10
N PHE A 56 -26.81 -3.36 -12.32
CA PHE A 56 -25.61 -3.79 -11.62
C PHE A 56 -24.34 -3.66 -12.45
N VAL A 57 -24.45 -3.86 -13.77
CA VAL A 57 -23.31 -3.97 -14.68
C VAL A 57 -23.48 -3.00 -15.84
N LYS A 58 -22.52 -2.11 -16.05
CA LYS A 58 -22.52 -1.12 -17.13
C LYS A 58 -21.34 -1.36 -18.07
N THR A 59 -21.59 -1.27 -19.38
CA THR A 59 -20.54 -1.36 -20.41
C THR A 59 -19.42 -0.35 -20.14
N GLY A 60 -18.18 -0.75 -20.35
CA GLY A 60 -16.97 0.05 -20.09
C GLY A 60 -16.52 0.10 -18.63
N LYS A 61 -17.30 -0.44 -17.68
CA LYS A 61 -16.92 -0.48 -16.28
C LYS A 61 -16.00 -1.66 -16.00
N LYS A 62 -14.91 -1.40 -15.24
CA LYS A 62 -14.06 -2.46 -14.69
C LYS A 62 -14.71 -3.06 -13.46
N ILE A 63 -14.74 -4.40 -13.41
CA ILE A 63 -15.33 -5.16 -12.30
C ILE A 63 -14.41 -6.31 -11.90
N VAL A 64 -14.55 -6.76 -10.66
CA VAL A 64 -13.92 -7.97 -10.14
C VAL A 64 -14.96 -9.07 -10.09
N ALA A 65 -14.64 -10.23 -10.63
CA ALA A 65 -15.52 -11.39 -10.67
C ALA A 65 -14.78 -12.67 -10.26
N LEU A 66 -15.53 -13.63 -9.71
CA LEU A 66 -15.02 -14.95 -9.35
C LEU A 66 -15.19 -15.91 -10.54
N VAL A 67 -14.13 -16.61 -10.91
CA VAL A 67 -14.18 -17.65 -11.94
C VAL A 67 -14.90 -18.89 -11.41
N MET A 68 -16.02 -19.23 -12.02
CA MET A 68 -16.83 -20.38 -11.63
C MET A 68 -16.48 -21.64 -12.42
N VAL A 69 -16.39 -21.52 -13.73
CA VAL A 69 -16.13 -22.62 -14.66
C VAL A 69 -15.24 -22.09 -15.78
N VAL A 70 -14.27 -22.92 -16.20
CA VAL A 70 -13.44 -22.69 -17.37
C VAL A 70 -13.57 -23.88 -18.28
N ASP A 71 -14.17 -23.70 -19.44
CA ASP A 71 -14.26 -24.69 -20.52
C ASP A 71 -13.29 -24.25 -21.62
N LYS A 72 -12.13 -24.90 -21.66
CA LYS A 72 -11.06 -24.57 -22.60
C LYS A 72 -11.41 -24.96 -24.04
N GLU A 73 -12.19 -26.03 -24.23
CA GLU A 73 -12.57 -26.51 -25.55
C GLU A 73 -13.53 -25.55 -26.24
N LYS A 74 -14.50 -25.02 -25.48
CA LYS A 74 -15.49 -24.06 -25.97
C LYS A 74 -15.04 -22.60 -25.79
N SER A 75 -13.85 -22.36 -25.25
CA SER A 75 -13.36 -21.03 -24.88
C SER A 75 -14.35 -20.24 -24.01
N HIS A 76 -15.06 -20.92 -23.10
CA HIS A 76 -16.11 -20.35 -22.28
C HIS A 76 -15.70 -20.23 -20.82
N ILE A 77 -15.78 -19.01 -20.28
CA ILE A 77 -15.47 -18.72 -18.88
C ILE A 77 -16.72 -18.17 -18.21
N THR A 78 -17.23 -18.87 -17.21
CA THR A 78 -18.37 -18.42 -16.41
C THR A 78 -17.91 -17.72 -15.16
N LEU A 79 -18.44 -16.52 -14.91
CA LEU A 79 -18.06 -15.63 -13.84
C LEU A 79 -19.23 -15.35 -12.89
N SER A 80 -18.93 -15.00 -11.63
CA SER A 80 -19.91 -14.59 -10.63
C SER A 80 -19.48 -13.30 -9.93
N LEU A 81 -20.41 -12.36 -9.78
CA LEU A 81 -20.25 -11.16 -8.94
C LEU A 81 -20.76 -11.40 -7.52
N LYS A 82 -21.89 -12.11 -7.39
CA LYS A 82 -22.52 -12.32 -6.08
C LYS A 82 -21.70 -13.10 -5.08
N ARG A 83 -20.68 -13.85 -5.55
CA ARG A 83 -19.78 -14.65 -4.73
C ARG A 83 -18.51 -13.92 -4.35
N VAL A 84 -18.33 -12.68 -4.80
CA VAL A 84 -17.19 -11.84 -4.46
C VAL A 84 -17.54 -10.98 -3.25
N ARG A 85 -16.78 -11.09 -2.17
CA ARG A 85 -16.95 -10.21 -1.02
C ARG A 85 -16.42 -8.83 -1.37
N ARG A 86 -17.06 -7.81 -0.82
CA ARG A 86 -16.68 -6.41 -1.08
C ARG A 86 -15.20 -6.13 -0.78
N TYR A 87 -14.71 -6.64 0.33
CA TYR A 87 -13.31 -6.50 0.73
C TYR A 87 -12.36 -7.11 -0.31
N ASP A 88 -12.63 -8.35 -0.76
CA ASP A 88 -11.81 -9.04 -1.75
C ASP A 88 -11.80 -8.30 -3.10
N ALA A 89 -12.94 -7.72 -3.49
CA ALA A 89 -13.03 -6.92 -4.70
C ALA A 89 -12.22 -5.61 -4.61
N GLU A 90 -12.27 -4.92 -3.47
CA GLU A 90 -11.52 -3.70 -3.23
C GLU A 90 -10.00 -3.97 -3.20
N GLU A 91 -9.58 -5.06 -2.54
CA GLU A 91 -8.17 -5.48 -2.46
C GLU A 91 -7.64 -5.86 -3.85
N LYS A 92 -8.36 -6.72 -4.57
CA LYS A 92 -7.99 -7.13 -5.93
C LYS A 92 -7.90 -5.95 -6.90
N MET A 93 -8.82 -4.98 -6.79
CA MET A 93 -8.80 -3.77 -7.60
C MET A 93 -7.59 -2.87 -7.26
N LYS A 94 -7.20 -2.83 -5.98
CA LYS A 94 -6.02 -2.10 -5.52
C LYS A 94 -4.73 -2.74 -6.04
N GLU A 95 -4.60 -4.07 -5.94
CA GLU A 95 -3.48 -4.83 -6.49
C GLU A 95 -3.30 -4.53 -8.00
N TYR A 96 -4.38 -4.66 -8.77
CA TYR A 96 -4.35 -4.40 -10.21
C TYR A 96 -3.91 -2.97 -10.55
N LYS A 97 -4.40 -1.97 -9.79
CA LYS A 97 -3.97 -0.57 -9.98
C LYS A 97 -2.48 -0.38 -9.66
N ASN A 98 -2.01 -1.04 -8.62
CA ASN A 98 -0.60 -1.03 -8.22
C ASN A 98 0.28 -1.66 -9.30
N ASP A 99 -0.15 -2.80 -9.85
CA ASP A 99 0.57 -3.48 -10.92
C ASP A 99 0.65 -2.65 -12.21
N LEU A 100 -0.46 -2.01 -12.61
CA LEU A 100 -0.45 -1.09 -13.74
C LEU A 100 0.49 0.11 -13.50
N LYS A 101 0.51 0.63 -12.26
CA LYS A 101 1.39 1.75 -11.91
C LYS A 101 2.86 1.32 -11.92
N SER A 102 3.18 0.18 -11.32
CA SER A 102 4.54 -0.35 -11.29
C SER A 102 5.07 -0.71 -12.68
N GLY A 103 4.21 -1.26 -13.55
CA GLY A 103 4.57 -1.50 -14.96
C GLY A 103 4.99 -0.23 -15.68
N LYS A 104 4.21 0.85 -15.55
CA LYS A 104 4.57 2.17 -16.10
C LYS A 104 5.86 2.73 -15.49
N MET A 105 6.08 2.52 -14.19
CA MET A 105 7.31 2.95 -13.53
C MET A 105 8.53 2.18 -14.06
N LEU A 106 8.40 0.87 -14.30
CA LEU A 106 9.45 0.07 -14.94
C LEU A 106 9.75 0.53 -16.37
N GLU A 107 8.73 0.90 -17.15
CA GLU A 107 8.94 1.48 -18.49
C GLU A 107 9.74 2.80 -18.42
N VAL A 108 9.51 3.64 -17.41
CA VAL A 108 10.29 4.87 -17.20
C VAL A 108 11.74 4.55 -16.81
N VAL A 109 11.96 3.55 -15.94
CA VAL A 109 13.30 3.06 -15.60
C VAL A 109 14.02 2.55 -16.84
N ALA A 110 13.33 1.75 -17.69
CA ALA A 110 13.86 1.23 -18.95
C ALA A 110 14.33 2.35 -19.88
N LYS A 111 13.50 3.38 -20.06
CA LYS A 111 13.84 4.55 -20.89
C LYS A 111 15.06 5.30 -20.36
N LYS A 112 15.18 5.49 -19.05
CA LYS A 112 16.33 6.17 -18.44
C LYS A 112 17.64 5.39 -18.59
N LEU A 113 17.56 4.07 -18.57
CA LEU A 113 18.70 3.18 -18.73
C LEU A 113 18.99 2.83 -20.23
N ASN A 114 18.18 3.33 -21.18
CA ASN A 114 18.25 3.01 -22.60
C ASN A 114 18.19 1.50 -22.89
N ILE A 115 17.34 0.77 -22.17
CA ILE A 115 17.14 -0.67 -22.30
C ILE A 115 15.72 -0.94 -22.80
N ASN A 116 15.52 -2.07 -23.50
CA ASN A 116 14.19 -2.46 -23.96
C ASN A 116 13.26 -2.71 -22.76
N PRO A 117 12.05 -2.12 -22.71
CA PRO A 117 11.08 -2.34 -21.63
C PRO A 117 10.75 -3.79 -21.37
N ASP A 118 10.68 -4.64 -22.41
CA ASP A 118 10.37 -6.06 -22.25
C ASP A 118 11.51 -6.80 -21.51
N GLU A 119 12.76 -6.48 -21.82
CA GLU A 119 13.91 -7.04 -21.09
C GLU A 119 13.96 -6.61 -19.62
N VAL A 120 13.54 -5.38 -19.34
CA VAL A 120 13.46 -4.85 -17.99
C VAL A 120 12.39 -5.61 -17.19
N GLN A 121 11.24 -5.84 -17.80
CA GLN A 121 10.15 -6.59 -17.19
C GLN A 121 10.57 -8.03 -16.88
N GLU A 122 11.24 -8.72 -17.81
CA GLU A 122 11.68 -10.10 -17.62
C GLU A 122 12.81 -10.22 -16.58
N LYS A 123 13.84 -9.39 -16.68
CA LYS A 123 15.06 -9.52 -15.86
C LYS A 123 14.90 -8.93 -14.47
N ILE A 124 14.23 -7.79 -14.36
CA ILE A 124 14.12 -7.03 -13.10
C ILE A 124 12.72 -7.11 -12.52
N GLY A 125 11.67 -6.97 -13.33
CA GLY A 125 10.28 -7.09 -12.85
C GLY A 125 10.04 -8.42 -12.15
N THR A 126 10.47 -9.53 -12.76
CA THR A 126 10.38 -10.88 -12.19
C THR A 126 11.16 -10.98 -10.87
N LYS A 127 12.41 -10.49 -10.83
CA LYS A 127 13.21 -10.49 -9.59
C LYS A 127 12.58 -9.64 -8.49
N LEU A 128 12.06 -8.46 -8.82
CA LEU A 128 11.36 -7.62 -7.84
C LEU A 128 10.12 -8.31 -7.28
N GLN A 129 9.39 -9.04 -8.13
CA GLN A 129 8.23 -9.81 -7.73
C GLN A 129 8.60 -11.00 -6.84
N GLU A 130 9.69 -11.72 -7.15
CA GLU A 130 10.21 -12.82 -6.31
C GLU A 130 10.68 -12.33 -4.93
N ILE A 131 11.33 -11.16 -4.85
CA ILE A 131 11.89 -10.63 -3.61
C ILE A 131 10.81 -10.02 -2.70
N PHE A 132 9.87 -9.27 -3.26
CA PHE A 132 8.91 -8.46 -2.53
C PHE A 132 7.45 -8.94 -2.63
N GLY A 133 7.18 -9.97 -3.45
CA GLY A 133 5.83 -10.45 -3.78
C GLY A 133 5.09 -9.58 -4.79
N GLU A 134 5.34 -8.27 -4.78
CA GLU A 134 4.72 -7.29 -5.68
C GLU A 134 5.76 -6.28 -6.16
N THR A 135 5.79 -6.01 -7.47
CA THR A 135 6.71 -5.00 -8.04
C THR A 135 6.46 -3.60 -7.46
N PHE A 136 5.21 -3.24 -7.21
CA PHE A 136 4.86 -1.95 -6.61
C PHE A 136 5.45 -1.78 -5.20
N LYS A 137 5.44 -2.84 -4.40
CA LYS A 137 6.03 -2.86 -3.06
C LYS A 137 7.54 -2.65 -3.09
N ALA A 138 8.22 -3.20 -4.11
CA ALA A 138 9.64 -2.96 -4.32
C ALA A 138 9.96 -1.47 -4.53
N PHE A 139 9.16 -0.76 -5.34
CA PHE A 139 9.28 0.69 -5.50
C PHE A 139 9.02 1.44 -4.19
N GLN A 140 8.02 1.05 -3.41
CA GLN A 140 7.77 1.67 -2.09
C GLN A 140 8.95 1.47 -1.14
N MET A 141 9.48 0.25 -1.07
CA MET A 141 10.61 -0.08 -0.20
C MET A 141 11.90 0.64 -0.62
N SER A 142 12.12 0.87 -1.92
CA SER A 142 13.30 1.59 -2.43
C SER A 142 13.40 3.04 -1.92
N LEU A 143 12.32 3.61 -1.42
CA LEU A 143 12.29 4.95 -0.85
C LEU A 143 12.89 5.02 0.56
N THR A 144 12.96 3.90 1.27
CA THR A 144 13.63 3.78 2.57
C THR A 144 15.09 3.39 2.37
N SER A 145 15.97 3.77 3.30
CA SER A 145 17.39 3.36 3.27
C SER A 145 17.54 1.85 3.37
N GLU A 146 16.80 1.20 4.29
CA GLU A 146 16.84 -0.25 4.47
C GLU A 146 16.37 -1.00 3.22
N GLY A 147 15.32 -0.50 2.55
CA GLY A 147 14.79 -1.12 1.33
C GLY A 147 15.71 -0.96 0.13
N TYR A 148 16.40 0.18 0.01
CA TYR A 148 17.41 0.39 -1.01
C TYR A 148 18.58 -0.58 -0.85
N ASP A 149 19.10 -0.73 0.38
CA ASP A 149 20.18 -1.67 0.69
C ASP A 149 19.74 -3.13 0.44
N LEU A 150 18.47 -3.45 0.71
CA LEU A 150 17.91 -4.77 0.45
C LEU A 150 17.89 -5.09 -1.05
N LEU A 151 17.55 -4.14 -1.92
CA LEU A 151 17.60 -4.31 -3.38
C LEU A 151 19.01 -4.72 -3.83
N ILE A 152 20.03 -4.03 -3.35
CA ILE A 152 21.44 -4.31 -3.71
C ILE A 152 21.87 -5.68 -3.18
N ARG A 153 21.57 -6.00 -1.91
CA ARG A 153 21.90 -7.30 -1.30
C ARG A 153 21.25 -8.48 -2.00
N LYS A 154 20.08 -8.28 -2.60
CA LYS A 154 19.35 -9.30 -3.38
C LYS A 154 19.79 -9.38 -4.84
N GLY A 155 20.89 -8.70 -5.21
CA GLY A 155 21.53 -8.83 -6.53
C GLY A 155 20.90 -7.97 -7.62
N ILE A 156 20.23 -6.86 -7.25
CA ILE A 156 19.86 -5.83 -8.21
C ILE A 156 21.06 -4.90 -8.40
N PRO A 157 21.53 -4.65 -9.65
CA PRO A 157 22.64 -3.76 -9.90
C PRO A 157 22.38 -2.36 -9.32
N GLU A 158 23.43 -1.72 -8.79
CA GLU A 158 23.30 -0.43 -8.11
C GLU A 158 22.70 0.66 -9.01
N GLU A 159 23.04 0.69 -10.29
CA GLU A 159 22.48 1.61 -11.28
C GLU A 159 20.96 1.48 -11.37
N TRP A 160 20.46 0.25 -11.38
CA TRP A 160 19.03 -0.05 -11.42
C TRP A 160 18.34 0.33 -10.12
N ALA A 161 18.93 -0.01 -8.98
CA ALA A 161 18.40 0.35 -7.66
C ALA A 161 18.27 1.87 -7.52
N LYS A 162 19.27 2.64 -8.02
CA LYS A 162 19.26 4.09 -8.04
C LYS A 162 18.14 4.67 -8.90
N GLU A 163 17.96 4.14 -10.13
CA GLU A 163 16.88 4.61 -11.01
C GLU A 163 15.50 4.19 -10.52
N ILE A 164 15.34 3.00 -9.94
CA ILE A 164 14.11 2.57 -9.26
C ILE A 164 13.75 3.57 -8.15
N LYS A 165 14.70 3.93 -7.30
CA LYS A 165 14.51 4.93 -6.24
C LYS A 165 14.13 6.30 -6.79
N ASN A 166 14.84 6.78 -7.83
CA ASN A 166 14.57 8.07 -8.46
C ASN A 166 13.15 8.12 -9.05
N VAL A 167 12.74 7.09 -9.77
CA VAL A 167 11.39 6.99 -10.35
C VAL A 167 10.33 6.88 -9.25
N ALA A 168 10.60 6.12 -8.19
CA ALA A 168 9.72 6.02 -7.04
C ALA A 168 9.52 7.39 -6.36
N GLN A 169 10.59 8.16 -6.15
CA GLN A 169 10.51 9.52 -5.58
C GLN A 169 9.68 10.49 -6.44
N GLN A 170 9.77 10.36 -7.77
CA GLN A 170 9.06 11.24 -8.69
C GLN A 170 7.58 10.88 -8.87
N GLN A 171 7.23 9.59 -8.80
CA GLN A 171 5.88 9.10 -9.14
C GLN A 171 5.06 8.61 -7.95
N MET A 172 5.69 8.42 -6.80
CA MET A 172 5.02 8.01 -5.59
C MET A 172 5.01 9.15 -4.59
N GLU A 173 3.83 9.68 -4.29
CA GLU A 173 3.64 10.50 -3.10
C GLU A 173 3.77 9.59 -1.88
N LEU A 174 4.85 9.75 -1.14
CA LEU A 174 4.97 9.11 0.17
C LEU A 174 3.92 9.73 1.08
N LYS A 175 2.92 8.94 1.47
CA LYS A 175 1.99 9.36 2.51
C LYS A 175 2.80 9.57 3.79
N GLU A 176 2.74 10.78 4.32
CA GLU A 176 3.27 11.03 5.65
C GLU A 176 2.44 10.26 6.68
N VAL A 177 3.13 9.48 7.50
CA VAL A 177 2.53 8.76 8.62
C VAL A 177 2.79 9.59 9.87
N GLU A 178 1.76 9.85 10.65
CA GLU A 178 1.88 10.50 11.96
C GLU A 178 2.06 9.40 13.02
N ILE A 179 3.26 9.32 13.58
CA ILE A 179 3.57 8.42 14.70
C ILE A 179 3.19 9.14 15.98
N LYS A 180 2.49 8.44 16.87
CA LYS A 180 2.00 8.97 18.14
C LYS A 180 2.52 8.16 19.33
N GLY A 181 2.60 8.83 20.45
CA GLY A 181 2.88 8.20 21.73
C GLY A 181 2.44 9.12 22.86
N THR A 182 2.19 8.53 24.01
CA THR A 182 1.77 9.26 25.20
C THR A 182 2.88 9.22 26.26
N ILE A 183 3.28 10.40 26.76
CA ILE A 183 4.20 10.53 27.87
C ILE A 183 3.45 11.03 29.12
N GLU A 184 3.69 10.40 30.25
CA GLU A 184 3.22 10.85 31.56
C GLU A 184 4.38 11.50 32.30
N LEU A 185 4.18 12.74 32.79
CA LEU A 185 5.16 13.48 33.54
C LEU A 185 4.52 14.01 34.84
N LYS A 186 5.12 13.67 35.98
CA LYS A 186 4.69 14.11 37.31
C LYS A 186 5.83 14.84 37.99
N CYS A 187 5.60 16.04 38.44
CA CYS A 187 6.56 16.82 39.22
C CYS A 187 5.87 17.31 40.50
N PHE A 188 6.43 16.99 41.65
CA PHE A 188 5.86 17.32 42.97
C PHE A 188 6.44 18.60 43.57
N LYS A 189 7.21 19.38 42.79
CA LYS A 189 7.76 20.67 43.23
C LYS A 189 6.73 21.79 43.10
N SER A 190 6.90 22.87 43.85
CA SER A 190 6.04 24.06 43.81
C SER A 190 6.00 24.73 42.42
N ASP A 191 7.10 24.67 41.69
CA ASP A 191 7.29 25.18 40.31
C ASP A 191 7.21 24.08 39.24
N GLY A 192 6.65 22.92 39.59
CA GLY A 192 6.64 21.71 38.75
C GLY A 192 6.04 21.91 37.35
N ILE A 193 5.04 22.78 37.22
CA ILE A 193 4.40 23.06 35.92
C ILE A 193 5.37 23.80 34.99
N GLU A 194 6.14 24.77 35.51
CA GLU A 194 7.11 25.52 34.69
C GLU A 194 8.29 24.64 34.28
N ILE A 195 8.73 23.76 35.17
CA ILE A 195 9.77 22.76 34.88
C ILE A 195 9.33 21.84 33.76
N ILE A 196 8.12 21.25 33.84
CA ILE A 196 7.59 20.36 32.80
C ILE A 196 7.47 21.10 31.47
N LYS A 197 6.92 22.34 31.49
CA LYS A 197 6.76 23.16 30.30
C LYS A 197 8.11 23.42 29.61
N LYS A 198 9.16 23.74 30.37
CA LYS A 198 10.51 23.95 29.84
C LYS A 198 11.08 22.69 29.20
N ILE A 199 11.04 21.54 29.91
CA ILE A 199 11.53 20.26 29.38
C ILE A 199 10.84 19.89 28.08
N LEU A 200 9.51 20.02 28.03
CA LEU A 200 8.74 19.71 26.83
C LEU A 200 9.03 20.71 25.68
N SER A 201 9.26 21.99 25.98
CA SER A 201 9.62 22.98 24.96
C SER A 201 10.98 22.71 24.37
N ASP A 202 11.99 22.41 25.19
CA ASP A 202 13.34 22.09 24.75
C ASP A 202 13.36 20.81 23.87
N ALA A 203 12.59 19.79 24.26
CA ALA A 203 12.46 18.57 23.49
C ALA A 203 11.70 18.80 22.16
N LYS A 204 10.68 19.64 22.16
CA LYS A 204 9.92 19.99 20.96
C LYS A 204 10.83 20.65 19.90
N GLU A 205 11.67 21.60 20.31
CA GLU A 205 12.59 22.27 19.41
C GLU A 205 13.72 21.34 18.92
N LYS A 206 14.35 20.59 19.83
CA LYS A 206 15.47 19.71 19.51
C LYS A 206 15.12 18.58 18.57
N TYR A 207 13.96 17.96 18.77
CA TYR A 207 13.52 16.78 18.00
C TYR A 207 12.49 17.11 16.91
N GLU A 208 12.05 18.36 16.80
CA GLU A 208 11.02 18.82 15.86
C GLU A 208 9.72 17.99 15.96
N ILE A 209 9.37 17.58 17.17
CA ILE A 209 8.16 16.82 17.46
C ILE A 209 7.01 17.74 17.86
N ASN A 210 5.79 17.31 17.62
CA ASN A 210 4.62 18.02 18.10
C ASN A 210 4.18 17.47 19.47
N ILE A 211 4.03 18.35 20.46
CA ILE A 211 3.62 17.99 21.80
C ILE A 211 2.30 18.68 22.11
N LYS A 212 1.31 17.89 22.55
CA LYS A 212 -0.01 18.39 22.96
C LYS A 212 -0.34 17.92 24.35
N TYR A 213 -0.89 18.81 25.16
CA TYR A 213 -1.46 18.48 26.45
C TYR A 213 -2.76 17.71 26.27
N ILE A 214 -2.93 16.59 26.97
CA ILE A 214 -4.17 15.79 27.02
C ILE A 214 -4.91 16.09 28.34
N SER A 215 -4.29 15.71 29.42
CA SER A 215 -4.77 15.92 30.81
C SER A 215 -3.58 15.66 31.74
N ALA A 216 -3.45 16.34 32.85
CA ALA A 216 -2.40 16.03 33.81
C ALA A 216 -2.53 14.58 34.31
N PRO A 217 -1.48 13.78 34.29
CA PRO A 217 -0.10 14.07 33.90
C PRO A 217 0.29 13.71 32.46
N LYS A 218 -0.66 13.60 31.54
CA LYS A 218 -0.51 13.02 30.19
C LYS A 218 -0.31 14.08 29.10
N TYR A 219 0.71 13.85 28.26
CA TYR A 219 1.02 14.67 27.07
C TYR A 219 1.14 13.74 25.86
N SER A 220 0.57 14.12 24.71
CA SER A 220 0.71 13.42 23.44
C SER A 220 1.93 13.95 22.72
N LEU A 221 2.79 13.03 22.30
CA LEU A 221 3.90 13.29 21.39
C LEU A 221 3.49 12.81 20.02
N SER A 222 3.72 13.62 18.97
CA SER A 222 3.52 13.16 17.59
C SER A 222 4.60 13.67 16.66
N PHE A 223 4.93 12.86 15.65
CA PHE A 223 5.91 13.18 14.64
C PHE A 223 5.44 12.71 13.28
N LYS A 224 5.45 13.61 12.29
CA LYS A 224 5.10 13.28 10.90
C LYS A 224 6.36 12.88 10.14
N THR A 225 6.31 11.72 9.52
CA THR A 225 7.45 11.19 8.78
C THR A 225 6.98 10.35 7.60
N LYS A 226 7.86 10.22 6.61
CA LYS A 226 7.67 9.31 5.46
C LYS A 226 8.19 7.89 5.77
N ASP A 227 8.97 7.72 6.82
CA ASP A 227 9.51 6.44 7.28
C ASP A 227 9.06 6.17 8.71
N ALA A 228 8.13 5.21 8.88
CA ALA A 228 7.54 4.89 10.17
C ALA A 228 8.58 4.43 11.20
N LYS A 229 9.55 3.59 10.81
CA LYS A 229 10.58 3.08 11.72
C LYS A 229 11.52 4.19 12.21
N LEU A 230 11.91 5.08 11.31
CA LEU A 230 12.73 6.25 11.67
C LEU A 230 11.95 7.18 12.62
N GLY A 231 10.64 7.35 12.35
CA GLY A 231 9.75 8.13 13.20
C GLY A 231 9.58 7.56 14.59
N GLU A 232 9.36 6.27 14.71
CA GLU A 232 9.26 5.57 16.02
C GLU A 232 10.53 5.71 16.83
N ARG A 233 11.71 5.53 16.19
CA ARG A 233 12.99 5.68 16.84
C ARG A 233 13.20 7.11 17.35
N LYS A 234 12.94 8.10 16.49
CA LYS A 234 13.07 9.53 16.86
C LYS A 234 12.12 9.91 18.00
N LEU A 235 10.89 9.41 17.97
CA LEU A 235 9.91 9.69 19.02
C LEU A 235 10.30 9.04 20.35
N ARG A 236 10.87 7.83 20.32
CA ARG A 236 11.37 7.12 21.50
C ARG A 236 12.60 7.83 22.08
N GLU A 237 13.57 8.23 21.26
CA GLU A 237 14.74 9.00 21.67
C GLU A 237 14.32 10.31 22.36
N ALA A 238 13.36 11.03 21.78
CA ALA A 238 12.81 12.25 22.38
C ALA A 238 12.13 11.98 23.73
N ALA A 239 11.35 10.92 23.83
CA ALA A 239 10.68 10.54 25.08
C ALA A 239 11.68 10.15 26.17
N ASP A 240 12.72 9.38 25.83
CA ASP A 240 13.77 8.98 26.77
C ASP A 240 14.55 10.20 27.29
N GLU A 241 14.82 11.18 26.45
CA GLU A 241 15.48 12.42 26.86
C GLU A 241 14.59 13.29 27.76
N ILE A 242 13.29 13.39 27.46
CA ILE A 242 12.32 14.08 28.31
C ILE A 242 12.27 13.44 29.70
N ILE A 243 12.22 12.10 29.76
CA ILE A 243 12.20 11.36 31.03
C ILE A 243 13.51 11.55 31.80
N LYS A 244 14.66 11.49 31.11
CA LYS A 244 15.98 11.71 31.70
C LYS A 244 16.10 13.12 32.28
N SER A 245 15.73 14.13 31.52
CA SER A 245 15.73 15.54 31.96
C SER A 245 14.76 15.76 33.13
N GLY A 246 13.60 15.11 33.12
CA GLY A 246 12.65 15.12 34.23
C GLY A 246 13.24 14.53 35.50
N LYS A 247 13.90 13.37 35.42
CA LYS A 247 14.54 12.71 36.58
C LYS A 247 15.62 13.56 37.25
N THR A 248 16.44 14.30 36.47
CA THR A 248 17.48 15.16 37.02
C THR A 248 16.94 16.30 37.89
N VAL A 249 15.71 16.73 37.63
CA VAL A 249 15.04 17.81 38.38
C VAL A 249 13.99 17.27 39.38
N GLY A 250 13.92 15.94 39.58
CA GLY A 250 13.05 15.31 40.57
C GLY A 250 11.59 15.11 40.10
N CYS A 251 11.39 15.00 38.78
CA CYS A 251 10.11 14.61 38.20
C CYS A 251 10.14 13.12 37.81
N GLU A 252 8.98 12.48 37.80
CA GLU A 252 8.78 11.11 37.36
C GLU A 252 8.15 11.10 35.97
N GLY A 253 8.61 10.18 35.10
CA GLY A 253 8.07 10.09 33.76
C GLY A 253 8.01 8.65 33.25
N ASN A 254 7.00 8.37 32.42
CA ASN A 254 6.83 7.09 31.71
C ASN A 254 6.34 7.37 30.28
N PHE A 255 6.77 6.55 29.31
CA PHE A 255 6.38 6.68 27.89
C PHE A 255 5.71 5.40 27.41
N LYS A 256 4.64 5.57 26.62
CA LYS A 256 3.92 4.50 25.96
C LYS A 256 3.75 4.87 24.48
N ALA A 257 4.29 4.05 23.58
CA ALA A 257 4.03 4.15 22.13
C ALA A 257 2.60 3.64 21.83
N GLU A 258 1.93 4.28 20.87
CA GLU A 258 0.60 3.91 20.37
C GLU A 258 0.69 3.15 19.05
#